data_4c9dd62845d3cffa26d45a16c39b09b7
#
_entry.id   4c9dd62845d3cffa26d45a16c39b09b7
#
_cell.length_a   1.000
_cell.length_b   1.000
_cell.length_c   1.000
_cell.angle_alpha   90.00
_cell.angle_beta   90.00
_cell.angle_gamma   90.00
#
_symmetry.space_group_name_H-M   'P 1'
#
loop_
_entity.id
_entity.type
_entity.pdbx_description
1 polymer ?
#
loop_
_entity_poly.entity_id
_entity_poly.type
_entity_poly.pdbx_seq_one_letter_code
_entity_poly.pdbx_strand_id
1 'polypeptide(L)'
;MKTVFFLLFAFSFSFAQKDVFALARNGNVLELKELLKSDPECINKINENGYSTLILAIYNNNVEVAKYLLQNAKNINYLSKSGTALMAAVIKENYEFTKQLIEKKANLDFQDANGQTALIMAINTNNLPIIELIILAKPNLKIKDNYNKEALDYALKTNNQKIINLLNF
;
A
#
# COMPACT_ATOMS: atom_id res chain seq x y z
N MET A 1 -30.02 55.37 -28.60
CA MET A 1 -29.04 54.29 -28.59
C MET A 1 -29.02 53.69 -27.19
N LYS A 2 -29.61 52.49 -27.02
CA LYS A 2 -29.60 51.74 -25.74
C LYS A 2 -28.52 50.68 -25.85
N THR A 3 -27.45 50.89 -25.14
CA THR A 3 -26.33 49.90 -25.00
C THR A 3 -26.78 48.81 -24.02
N VAL A 4 -27.01 47.63 -24.54
CA VAL A 4 -27.29 46.43 -23.72
C VAL A 4 -25.96 45.85 -23.26
N PHE A 5 -25.68 45.98 -21.97
CA PHE A 5 -24.56 45.30 -21.33
C PHE A 5 -24.91 43.84 -21.16
N PHE A 6 -24.29 42.96 -21.93
CA PHE A 6 -24.31 41.52 -21.71
C PHE A 6 -23.32 41.18 -20.58
N LEU A 7 -23.84 41.02 -19.37
CA LEU A 7 -23.11 40.43 -18.25
C LEU A 7 -22.92 38.93 -18.53
N LEU A 8 -21.76 38.57 -19.06
CA LEU A 8 -21.30 37.19 -19.07
C LEU A 8 -21.03 36.77 -17.62
N PHE A 9 -22.02 36.14 -16.98
CA PHE A 9 -21.78 35.36 -15.78
C PHE A 9 -20.96 34.13 -16.18
N ALA A 10 -19.63 34.27 -16.08
CA ALA A 10 -18.75 33.10 -16.07
C ALA A 10 -19.06 32.31 -14.79
N PHE A 11 -19.95 31.33 -14.88
CA PHE A 11 -20.04 30.27 -13.91
C PHE A 11 -18.72 29.50 -13.97
N SER A 12 -17.72 29.97 -13.22
CA SER A 12 -16.58 29.14 -12.87
C SER A 12 -17.12 28.02 -11.97
N PHE A 13 -17.55 26.91 -12.59
CA PHE A 13 -17.60 25.65 -11.92
C PHE A 13 -16.17 25.37 -11.46
N SER A 14 -15.86 25.75 -10.24
CA SER A 14 -14.72 25.22 -9.51
C SER A 14 -15.03 23.72 -9.33
N PHE A 15 -14.71 22.92 -10.33
CA PHE A 15 -14.48 21.51 -10.10
C PHE A 15 -13.32 21.48 -9.10
N ALA A 16 -13.65 21.27 -7.83
CA ALA A 16 -12.64 20.92 -6.84
C ALA A 16 -11.82 19.80 -7.46
N GLN A 17 -10.60 20.12 -7.86
CA GLN A 17 -9.71 19.17 -8.51
C GLN A 17 -9.59 17.98 -7.57
N LYS A 18 -10.20 16.84 -7.93
CA LYS A 18 -10.24 15.67 -7.05
C LYS A 18 -8.80 15.27 -6.74
N ASP A 19 -8.47 15.28 -5.47
CA ASP A 19 -7.15 14.87 -5.00
C ASP A 19 -6.96 13.36 -5.23
N VAL A 20 -5.87 12.97 -5.89
CA VAL A 20 -5.55 11.56 -6.15
C VAL A 20 -5.48 10.74 -4.85
N PHE A 21 -5.09 11.34 -3.74
CA PHE A 21 -5.02 10.66 -2.45
C PHE A 21 -6.42 10.44 -1.85
N ALA A 22 -7.36 11.35 -2.08
CA ALA A 22 -8.76 11.14 -1.72
C ALA A 22 -9.37 10.01 -2.57
N LEU A 23 -9.07 9.99 -3.89
CA LEU A 23 -9.49 8.91 -4.78
C LEU A 23 -8.86 7.56 -4.38
N ALA A 24 -7.61 7.55 -3.96
CA ALA A 24 -6.96 6.33 -3.46
C ALA A 24 -7.65 5.79 -2.21
N ARG A 25 -8.09 6.65 -1.29
CA ARG A 25 -8.79 6.22 -0.07
C ARG A 25 -10.21 5.73 -0.34
N ASN A 26 -11.03 6.51 -1.06
CA ASN A 26 -12.49 6.34 -1.10
C ASN A 26 -13.10 6.57 -2.50
N GLY A 27 -12.28 6.85 -3.52
CA GLY A 27 -12.76 7.09 -4.88
C GLY A 27 -13.03 5.80 -5.65
N ASN A 28 -13.38 5.96 -6.91
CA ASN A 28 -13.55 4.85 -7.83
C ASN A 28 -12.58 4.95 -9.01
N VAL A 29 -12.42 3.85 -9.76
CA VAL A 29 -11.48 3.76 -10.88
C VAL A 29 -11.84 4.69 -12.03
N LEU A 30 -13.13 4.98 -12.25
CA LEU A 30 -13.54 5.89 -13.33
C LEU A 30 -13.08 7.31 -13.04
N GLU A 31 -13.27 7.78 -11.80
CA GLU A 31 -12.80 9.09 -11.36
C GLU A 31 -11.28 9.21 -11.41
N LEU A 32 -10.58 8.12 -11.02
CA LEU A 32 -9.12 8.08 -11.12
C LEU A 32 -8.65 8.17 -12.57
N LYS A 33 -9.27 7.41 -13.49
CA LYS A 33 -8.95 7.45 -14.90
C LYS A 33 -9.23 8.82 -15.52
N GLU A 34 -10.27 9.51 -15.07
CA GLU A 34 -10.57 10.87 -15.53
C GLU A 34 -9.48 11.86 -15.07
N LEU A 35 -9.05 11.76 -13.81
CA LEU A 35 -7.94 12.59 -13.31
C LEU A 35 -6.64 12.33 -14.09
N LEU A 36 -6.36 11.07 -14.45
CA LEU A 36 -5.18 10.68 -15.21
C LEU A 36 -5.11 11.26 -16.64
N LYS A 37 -6.24 11.67 -17.23
CA LYS A 37 -6.23 12.36 -18.54
C LYS A 37 -5.56 13.74 -18.44
N SER A 38 -5.70 14.42 -17.31
CA SER A 38 -5.11 15.74 -17.07
C SER A 38 -3.76 15.70 -16.36
N ASP A 39 -3.53 14.71 -15.50
CA ASP A 39 -2.29 14.51 -14.74
C ASP A 39 -1.91 13.02 -14.67
N PRO A 40 -1.27 12.48 -15.74
CA PRO A 40 -0.89 11.06 -15.82
C PRO A 40 0.06 10.61 -14.70
N GLU A 41 0.84 11.51 -14.13
CA GLU A 41 1.83 11.21 -13.11
C GLU A 41 1.25 11.24 -11.67
N CYS A 42 0.01 11.66 -11.51
CA CYS A 42 -0.58 11.81 -10.17
C CYS A 42 -0.59 10.51 -9.36
N ILE A 43 -0.69 9.35 -10.01
CA ILE A 43 -0.65 8.04 -9.33
C ILE A 43 0.68 7.72 -8.66
N ASN A 44 1.76 8.41 -9.08
CA ASN A 44 3.10 8.22 -8.52
C ASN A 44 3.44 9.25 -7.43
N LYS A 45 2.51 10.16 -7.12
CA LYS A 45 2.71 11.19 -6.11
C LYS A 45 2.75 10.59 -4.70
N ILE A 46 3.46 11.30 -3.84
CA ILE A 46 3.54 11.02 -2.40
C ILE A 46 2.84 12.18 -1.69
N ASN A 47 1.99 11.86 -0.72
CA ASN A 47 1.30 12.89 0.05
C ASN A 47 2.20 13.51 1.13
N GLU A 48 1.73 14.54 1.80
CA GLU A 48 2.42 15.25 2.88
C GLU A 48 2.83 14.36 4.06
N ASN A 49 2.10 13.26 4.29
CA ASN A 49 2.40 12.26 5.31
C ASN A 49 3.38 11.17 4.82
N GLY A 50 3.89 11.29 3.60
CA GLY A 50 4.85 10.36 3.02
C GLY A 50 4.24 9.05 2.48
N TYR A 51 2.93 8.99 2.21
CA TYR A 51 2.32 7.79 1.64
C TYR A 51 2.13 7.90 0.12
N SER A 52 2.42 6.81 -0.60
CA SER A 52 2.04 6.69 -2.01
C SER A 52 0.54 6.41 -2.15
N THR A 53 0.01 6.70 -3.34
CA THR A 53 -1.39 6.39 -3.68
C THR A 53 -1.70 4.89 -3.54
N LEU A 54 -0.76 4.01 -3.92
CA LEU A 54 -0.91 2.56 -3.79
C LEU A 54 -1.01 2.12 -2.32
N ILE A 55 -0.12 2.63 -1.45
CA ILE A 55 -0.19 2.34 -0.01
C ILE A 55 -1.55 2.77 0.55
N LEU A 56 -2.02 3.97 0.21
CA LEU A 56 -3.31 4.48 0.69
C LEU A 56 -4.48 3.63 0.22
N ALA A 57 -4.51 3.23 -1.06
CA ALA A 57 -5.59 2.42 -1.60
C ALA A 57 -5.68 1.04 -0.93
N ILE A 58 -4.53 0.37 -0.75
CA ILE A 58 -4.48 -0.93 -0.06
C ILE A 58 -4.88 -0.78 1.41
N TYR A 59 -4.30 0.19 2.12
CA TYR A 59 -4.57 0.39 3.54
C TYR A 59 -6.04 0.72 3.84
N ASN A 60 -6.70 1.48 2.95
CA ASN A 60 -8.12 1.82 3.05
C ASN A 60 -9.06 0.79 2.43
N ASN A 61 -8.51 -0.35 1.99
CA ASN A 61 -9.27 -1.43 1.34
C ASN A 61 -10.08 -0.99 0.11
N ASN A 62 -9.58 0.01 -0.62
CA ASN A 62 -10.16 0.44 -1.89
C ASN A 62 -9.68 -0.52 -3.01
N VAL A 63 -10.31 -1.69 -3.07
CA VAL A 63 -9.86 -2.83 -3.86
C VAL A 63 -9.71 -2.49 -5.35
N GLU A 64 -10.68 -1.83 -5.94
CA GLU A 64 -10.67 -1.55 -7.38
C GLU A 64 -9.60 -0.52 -7.75
N VAL A 65 -9.45 0.54 -6.96
CA VAL A 65 -8.40 1.53 -7.15
C VAL A 65 -7.02 0.92 -6.87
N ALA A 66 -6.88 0.10 -5.83
CA ALA A 66 -5.62 -0.58 -5.51
C ALA A 66 -5.17 -1.53 -6.62
N LYS A 67 -6.07 -2.32 -7.21
CA LYS A 67 -5.78 -3.17 -8.38
C LYS A 67 -5.28 -2.34 -9.56
N TYR A 68 -5.96 -1.24 -9.86
CA TYR A 68 -5.55 -0.35 -10.95
C TYR A 68 -4.17 0.24 -10.71
N LEU A 69 -3.92 0.77 -9.48
CA LEU A 69 -2.64 1.35 -9.10
C LEU A 69 -1.51 0.32 -9.11
N LEU A 70 -1.77 -0.89 -8.65
CA LEU A 70 -0.77 -1.98 -8.65
C LEU A 70 -0.32 -2.36 -10.06
N GLN A 71 -1.19 -2.19 -11.06
CA GLN A 71 -0.86 -2.45 -12.47
C GLN A 71 -0.08 -1.30 -13.13
N ASN A 72 -0.30 -0.06 -12.69
CA ASN A 72 0.13 1.16 -13.38
C ASN A 72 1.15 2.00 -12.62
N ALA A 73 1.35 1.81 -11.30
CA ALA A 73 2.34 2.55 -10.53
C ALA A 73 3.77 2.18 -10.94
N LYS A 74 4.63 3.20 -11.05
CA LYS A 74 6.04 3.03 -11.44
C LYS A 74 6.89 2.33 -10.37
N ASN A 75 6.55 2.53 -9.10
CA ASN A 75 7.32 2.00 -7.97
C ASN A 75 6.41 1.36 -6.91
N ILE A 76 6.26 0.04 -6.99
CA ILE A 76 5.52 -0.75 -5.97
C ILE A 76 6.32 -0.91 -4.68
N ASN A 77 7.63 -0.65 -4.73
CA ASN A 77 8.58 -0.78 -3.62
C ASN A 77 8.82 0.55 -2.88
N TYR A 78 7.96 1.57 -3.10
CA TYR A 78 8.07 2.80 -2.34
C TYR A 78 7.98 2.51 -0.84
N LEU A 79 8.98 2.99 -0.09
CA LEU A 79 9.09 2.83 1.37
C LEU A 79 8.71 4.15 2.05
N SER A 80 7.56 4.17 2.72
CA SER A 80 7.16 5.22 3.64
C SER A 80 7.70 4.94 5.06
N LYS A 81 7.54 5.89 5.98
CA LYS A 81 7.85 5.65 7.40
C LYS A 81 7.06 4.49 8.00
N SER A 82 5.84 4.27 7.54
CA SER A 82 4.97 3.18 8.01
C SER A 82 5.13 1.89 7.18
N GLY A 83 6.10 1.84 6.28
CA GLY A 83 6.38 0.66 5.46
C GLY A 83 5.94 0.79 4.00
N THR A 84 5.88 -0.35 3.32
CA THR A 84 5.58 -0.51 1.89
C THR A 84 4.11 -0.88 1.64
N ALA A 85 3.73 -0.94 0.36
CA ALA A 85 2.44 -1.48 -0.06
C ALA A 85 2.25 -2.95 0.36
N LEU A 86 3.33 -3.76 0.35
CA LEU A 86 3.30 -5.14 0.86
C LEU A 86 2.97 -5.18 2.36
N MET A 87 3.62 -4.35 3.16
CA MET A 87 3.35 -4.26 4.60
C MET A 87 1.91 -3.80 4.87
N ALA A 88 1.40 -2.84 4.09
CA ALA A 88 0.01 -2.41 4.17
C ALA A 88 -0.96 -3.56 3.89
N ALA A 89 -0.71 -4.38 2.85
CA ALA A 89 -1.51 -5.56 2.52
C ALA A 89 -1.49 -6.60 3.65
N VAL A 90 -0.32 -6.84 4.24
CA VAL A 90 -0.14 -7.76 5.37
C VAL A 90 -0.90 -7.30 6.61
N ILE A 91 -0.77 -6.03 7.02
CA ILE A 91 -1.49 -5.47 8.18
C ILE A 91 -3.02 -5.51 7.98
N LYS A 92 -3.48 -5.33 6.73
CA LYS A 92 -4.91 -5.46 6.38
C LYS A 92 -5.35 -6.91 6.19
N GLU A 93 -4.46 -7.87 6.41
CA GLU A 93 -4.68 -9.30 6.25
C GLU A 93 -5.23 -9.66 4.85
N ASN A 94 -4.86 -8.85 3.85
CA ASN A 94 -5.33 -9.03 2.49
C ASN A 94 -4.41 -9.99 1.73
N TYR A 95 -4.78 -11.27 1.74
CA TYR A 95 -4.05 -12.35 1.09
C TYR A 95 -3.84 -12.07 -0.41
N GLU A 96 -4.87 -11.61 -1.11
CA GLU A 96 -4.83 -11.41 -2.55
C GLU A 96 -3.84 -10.29 -2.95
N PHE A 97 -3.86 -9.14 -2.27
CA PHE A 97 -2.86 -8.09 -2.52
C PHE A 97 -1.47 -8.50 -2.09
N THR A 98 -1.32 -9.24 -0.99
CA THR A 98 -0.02 -9.78 -0.58
C THR A 98 0.55 -10.67 -1.66
N LYS A 99 -0.25 -11.59 -2.21
CA LYS A 99 0.13 -12.49 -3.31
C LYS A 99 0.53 -11.71 -4.56
N GLN A 100 -0.30 -10.79 -5.03
CA GLN A 100 -0.03 -10.00 -6.23
C GLN A 100 1.23 -9.13 -6.10
N LEU A 101 1.48 -8.54 -4.93
CA LEU A 101 2.69 -7.76 -4.67
C LEU A 101 3.94 -8.64 -4.71
N ILE A 102 3.89 -9.84 -4.12
CA ILE A 102 4.99 -10.81 -4.18
C ILE A 102 5.24 -11.27 -5.63
N GLU A 103 4.20 -11.60 -6.38
CA GLU A 103 4.30 -11.97 -7.79
C GLU A 103 4.94 -10.85 -8.63
N LYS A 104 4.66 -9.58 -8.30
CA LYS A 104 5.29 -8.40 -8.91
C LYS A 104 6.68 -8.07 -8.33
N LYS A 105 7.27 -8.96 -7.56
CA LYS A 105 8.62 -8.81 -6.98
C LYS A 105 8.73 -7.65 -5.99
N ALA A 106 7.69 -7.44 -5.18
CA ALA A 106 7.81 -6.56 -4.03
C ALA A 106 8.99 -7.00 -3.14
N ASN A 107 9.76 -6.04 -2.65
CA ASN A 107 10.87 -6.33 -1.74
C ASN A 107 10.30 -6.80 -0.39
N LEU A 108 10.69 -8.00 0.02
CA LEU A 108 10.22 -8.65 1.25
C LEU A 108 10.96 -8.17 2.49
N ASP A 109 12.16 -7.61 2.28
CA ASP A 109 13.16 -7.36 3.32
C ASP A 109 13.23 -5.88 3.74
N PHE A 110 12.42 -5.03 3.14
CA PHE A 110 12.30 -3.65 3.61
C PHE A 110 11.79 -3.62 5.05
N GLN A 111 12.25 -2.62 5.78
CA GLN A 111 11.90 -2.39 7.17
C GLN A 111 11.14 -1.06 7.31
N ASP A 112 10.10 -1.04 8.12
CA ASP A 112 9.42 0.20 8.53
C ASP A 112 10.27 1.00 9.54
N ALA A 113 9.72 2.09 10.09
CA ALA A 113 10.40 2.91 11.08
C ALA A 113 10.72 2.16 12.40
N ASN A 114 10.06 1.03 12.66
CA ASN A 114 10.31 0.16 13.81
C ASN A 114 11.33 -0.95 13.50
N GLY A 115 11.87 -0.99 12.29
CA GLY A 115 12.72 -2.07 11.81
C GLY A 115 11.97 -3.35 11.46
N GLN A 116 10.63 -3.33 11.42
CA GLN A 116 9.83 -4.53 11.14
C GLN A 116 9.72 -4.79 9.63
N THR A 117 9.91 -6.06 9.25
CA THR A 117 9.65 -6.54 7.88
C THR A 117 8.19 -6.98 7.72
N ALA A 118 7.75 -7.18 6.47
CA ALA A 118 6.43 -7.73 6.18
C ALA A 118 6.19 -9.09 6.87
N LEU A 119 7.24 -9.94 6.98
CA LEU A 119 7.15 -11.22 7.66
C LEU A 119 6.91 -11.05 9.18
N ILE A 120 7.65 -10.16 9.84
CA ILE A 120 7.44 -9.88 11.28
C ILE A 120 6.01 -9.39 11.52
N MET A 121 5.49 -8.50 10.66
CA MET A 121 4.11 -8.01 10.76
C MET A 121 3.10 -9.15 10.58
N ALA A 122 3.29 -10.04 9.59
CA ALA A 122 2.43 -11.20 9.36
C ALA A 122 2.41 -12.15 10.57
N ILE A 123 3.54 -12.36 11.23
CA ILE A 123 3.62 -13.18 12.45
C ILE A 123 2.84 -12.53 13.60
N ASN A 124 2.93 -11.21 13.75
CA ASN A 124 2.21 -10.46 14.78
C ASN A 124 0.68 -10.52 14.58
N THR A 125 0.18 -10.62 13.35
CA THR A 125 -1.26 -10.84 13.06
C THR A 125 -1.66 -12.31 13.20
N ASN A 126 -0.72 -13.23 13.38
CA ASN A 126 -0.92 -14.69 13.43
C ASN A 126 -1.67 -15.26 12.21
N ASN A 127 -1.54 -14.59 11.06
CA ASN A 127 -2.21 -14.98 9.81
C ASN A 127 -1.36 -16.01 9.05
N LEU A 128 -1.57 -17.30 9.37
CA LEU A 128 -0.78 -18.40 8.82
C LEU A 128 -0.73 -18.42 7.28
N PRO A 129 -1.85 -18.27 6.53
CA PRO A 129 -1.79 -18.24 5.07
C PRO A 129 -0.87 -17.15 4.51
N ILE A 130 -0.85 -15.95 5.09
CA ILE A 130 0.03 -14.86 4.65
C ILE A 130 1.49 -15.15 5.03
N ILE A 131 1.74 -15.71 6.21
CA ILE A 131 3.09 -16.13 6.63
C ILE A 131 3.66 -17.16 5.66
N GLU A 132 2.90 -18.21 5.34
CA GLU A 132 3.29 -19.25 4.38
C GLU A 132 3.63 -18.67 3.02
N LEU A 133 2.80 -17.74 2.54
CA LEU A 133 2.99 -17.07 1.26
C LEU A 133 4.29 -16.26 1.22
N ILE A 134 4.60 -15.51 2.29
CA ILE A 134 5.82 -14.72 2.38
C ILE A 134 7.05 -15.63 2.48
N ILE A 135 7.00 -16.67 3.32
CA ILE A 135 8.12 -17.62 3.50
C ILE A 135 8.43 -18.36 2.18
N LEU A 136 7.40 -18.75 1.44
CA LEU A 136 7.58 -19.39 0.11
C LEU A 136 8.33 -18.48 -0.87
N ALA A 137 8.20 -17.17 -0.72
CA ALA A 137 8.92 -16.18 -1.53
C ALA A 137 10.37 -15.95 -1.06
N LYS A 138 10.84 -16.66 -0.03
CA LYS A 138 12.22 -16.69 0.47
C LYS A 138 12.73 -15.31 0.97
N PRO A 139 12.11 -14.70 1.98
CA PRO A 139 12.63 -13.50 2.61
C PRO A 139 13.90 -13.79 3.42
N ASN A 140 14.65 -12.76 3.78
CA ASN A 140 15.72 -12.87 4.73
C ASN A 140 15.18 -13.00 6.16
N LEU A 141 15.24 -14.18 6.74
CA LEU A 141 14.73 -14.49 8.09
C LEU A 141 15.57 -13.87 9.23
N LYS A 142 16.80 -13.40 8.91
CA LYS A 142 17.75 -12.91 9.90
C LYS A 142 17.75 -11.40 10.09
N ILE A 143 16.82 -10.70 9.46
CA ILE A 143 16.65 -9.26 9.66
C ILE A 143 16.12 -9.02 11.07
N LYS A 144 16.81 -8.11 11.77
CA LYS A 144 16.45 -7.71 13.14
C LYS A 144 15.76 -6.36 13.12
N ASP A 145 14.72 -6.24 13.91
CA ASP A 145 14.05 -4.98 14.16
C ASP A 145 14.82 -4.06 15.15
N ASN A 146 14.27 -2.91 15.48
CA ASN A 146 14.88 -1.96 16.40
C ASN A 146 15.01 -2.47 17.85
N TYR A 147 14.36 -3.59 18.17
CA TYR A 147 14.49 -4.29 19.46
C TYR A 147 15.47 -5.47 19.37
N ASN A 148 16.27 -5.56 18.29
CA ASN A 148 17.22 -6.65 18.02
C ASN A 148 16.55 -8.04 17.94
N LYS A 149 15.29 -8.09 17.44
CA LYS A 149 14.47 -9.30 17.32
C LYS A 149 14.33 -9.72 15.87
N GLU A 150 14.53 -11.02 15.60
CA GLU A 150 14.26 -11.67 14.33
C GLU A 150 12.79 -12.15 14.24
N ALA A 151 12.35 -12.57 13.06
CA ALA A 151 11.04 -13.16 12.85
C ALA A 151 10.75 -14.35 13.79
N LEU A 152 11.77 -15.20 14.05
CA LEU A 152 11.64 -16.35 14.95
C LEU A 152 11.33 -15.91 16.39
N ASP A 153 11.90 -14.81 16.88
CA ASP A 153 11.62 -14.31 18.25
C ASP A 153 10.14 -13.94 18.43
N TYR A 154 9.51 -13.42 17.38
CA TYR A 154 8.08 -13.12 17.35
C TYR A 154 7.24 -14.40 17.25
N ALA A 155 7.64 -15.35 16.41
CA ALA A 155 6.93 -16.62 16.26
C ALA A 155 6.89 -17.39 17.59
N LEU A 156 7.97 -17.43 18.35
CA LEU A 156 8.03 -18.07 19.67
C LEU A 156 7.01 -17.49 20.66
N LYS A 157 6.72 -16.19 20.56
CA LYS A 157 5.71 -15.53 21.41
C LYS A 157 4.27 -15.89 21.04
N THR A 158 4.02 -16.34 19.80
CA THR A 158 2.64 -16.71 19.38
C THR A 158 2.17 -18.03 19.97
N ASN A 159 3.08 -18.86 20.48
CA ASN A 159 2.83 -20.26 20.85
C ASN A 159 2.22 -21.11 19.69
N ASN A 160 2.30 -20.64 18.45
CA ASN A 160 1.81 -21.35 17.28
C ASN A 160 2.92 -22.21 16.67
N GLN A 161 2.89 -23.52 17.00
CA GLN A 161 3.92 -24.47 16.56
C GLN A 161 4.08 -24.51 15.04
N LYS A 162 3.01 -24.29 14.26
CA LYS A 162 3.09 -24.28 12.80
C LYS A 162 3.96 -23.11 12.31
N ILE A 163 3.77 -21.92 12.87
CA ILE A 163 4.57 -20.72 12.52
C ILE A 163 6.03 -20.95 12.92
N ILE A 164 6.28 -21.46 14.13
CA ILE A 164 7.63 -21.75 14.62
C ILE A 164 8.35 -22.72 13.68
N ASN A 165 7.66 -23.80 13.29
CA ASN A 165 8.23 -24.81 12.38
C ASN A 165 8.59 -24.24 11.00
N LEU A 166 7.79 -23.29 10.49
CA LEU A 166 8.06 -22.63 9.20
C LEU A 166 9.34 -21.76 9.20
N LEU A 167 9.83 -21.36 10.37
CA LEU A 167 11.00 -20.48 10.51
C LEU A 167 12.29 -21.19 10.96
N ASN A 168 12.18 -22.49 11.29
CA ASN A 168 13.28 -23.32 11.80
C ASN A 168 13.97 -24.15 10.71
N PHE A 169 14.07 -23.61 9.48
CA PHE A 169 14.79 -24.28 8.39
C PHE A 169 16.18 -23.70 8.20
#